data_4ec2075a72ba777bbbd056e2a4319ad0
#
_entry.id   4ec2075a72ba777bbbd056e2a4319ad0
#
_cell.length_a   1.000
_cell.length_b   1.000
_cell.length_c   1.000
_cell.angle_alpha   90.00
_cell.angle_beta   90.00
_cell.angle_gamma   90.00
#
_symmetry.space_group_name_H-M   'P 1'
#
loop_
_entity.id
_entity.type
_entity.pdbx_description
1 polymer ?
#
loop_
_entity_poly.entity_id
_entity_poly.type
_entity_poly.pdbx_seq_one_letter_code
_entity_poly.pdbx_strand_id
1 'polypeptide(L)'
;MDPYLQIRDSILILPGLREQRVFLHVSDTHLCVRDDQSTEEEARQAEEWESRWMIGKENFAKSFGEPFGDAQRISTVEGFDKILAYARQEEPDALILTGDNLECMHPAGERFLASRMKDFPLPFLCVPGNHESEALPGVWEPGVRILDYGDFRIVGADDRLGTVRGEDLDRLEALAEEGIPMIVCCHIPVAAQDNRDFMRRFGVYFSIDRETEDENGRRFVRFLETSPAVKMTLCGHIHGWSDTELVPGKRQITASQGMIGFVHRLTVRGE
;
A
#
# COMPACT_ATOMS: atom_id res chain seq x y z
N MET A 1 -21.24 -10.26 -3.32
CA MET A 1 -20.09 -9.34 -3.19
C MET A 1 -20.62 -7.92 -3.22
N ASP A 2 -20.15 -7.03 -2.35
CA ASP A 2 -20.55 -5.61 -2.34
C ASP A 2 -20.14 -4.97 -3.70
N PRO A 3 -21.04 -4.27 -4.41
CA PRO A 3 -20.74 -3.66 -5.71
C PRO A 3 -19.68 -2.55 -5.66
N TYR A 4 -19.35 -2.06 -4.48
CA TYR A 4 -18.26 -1.12 -4.27
C TYR A 4 -16.89 -1.78 -4.51
N LEU A 5 -16.75 -3.05 -4.14
CA LEU A 5 -15.46 -3.74 -4.13
C LEU A 5 -15.02 -4.20 -5.52
N GLN A 6 -13.77 -3.97 -5.83
CA GLN A 6 -13.11 -4.36 -7.09
C GLN A 6 -11.92 -5.26 -6.75
N ILE A 7 -12.16 -6.57 -6.79
CA ILE A 7 -11.14 -7.54 -6.38
C ILE A 7 -10.29 -7.94 -7.58
N ARG A 8 -8.96 -7.84 -7.42
CA ARG A 8 -8.00 -8.32 -8.41
C ARG A 8 -7.07 -9.37 -7.80
N ASP A 9 -7.05 -10.54 -8.41
CA ASP A 9 -6.27 -11.68 -7.92
C ASP A 9 -4.87 -11.72 -8.55
N SER A 10 -3.88 -12.12 -7.75
CA SER A 10 -2.60 -12.57 -8.26
C SER A 10 -2.03 -13.71 -7.43
N ILE A 11 -1.04 -14.40 -7.99
CA ILE A 11 -0.40 -15.55 -7.33
C ILE A 11 1.10 -15.32 -7.32
N LEU A 12 1.72 -15.57 -6.16
CA LEU A 12 3.17 -15.73 -6.01
C LEU A 12 3.48 -17.19 -5.68
N ILE A 13 4.29 -17.84 -6.50
CA ILE A 13 4.79 -19.18 -6.24
C ILE A 13 6.12 -19.08 -5.48
N LEU A 14 6.18 -19.66 -4.30
CA LEU A 14 7.39 -19.78 -3.50
C LEU A 14 7.71 -21.26 -3.33
N PRO A 15 8.73 -21.79 -4.05
CA PRO A 15 9.11 -23.18 -3.92
C PRO A 15 9.45 -23.55 -2.47
N GLY A 16 8.89 -24.67 -2.00
CA GLY A 16 9.08 -25.14 -0.64
C GLY A 16 8.13 -24.59 0.40
N LEU A 17 7.22 -23.68 0.04
CA LEU A 17 6.17 -23.21 0.94
C LEU A 17 5.22 -24.38 1.30
N ARG A 18 4.94 -24.53 2.60
CA ARG A 18 4.16 -25.66 3.12
C ARG A 18 2.66 -25.42 3.10
N GLU A 19 2.26 -24.19 3.35
CA GLU A 19 0.85 -23.80 3.45
C GLU A 19 0.57 -22.62 2.54
N GLN A 20 -0.56 -22.67 1.86
CA GLN A 20 -1.05 -21.52 1.11
C GLN A 20 -1.48 -20.41 2.06
N ARG A 21 -1.16 -19.18 1.70
CA ARG A 21 -1.55 -17.97 2.42
C ARG A 21 -2.25 -16.99 1.48
N VAL A 22 -3.21 -16.24 2.02
CA VAL A 22 -3.97 -15.23 1.28
C VAL A 22 -3.84 -13.89 1.98
N PHE A 23 -3.50 -12.86 1.23
CA PHE A 23 -3.34 -11.48 1.71
C PHE A 23 -4.26 -10.55 0.95
N LEU A 24 -4.83 -9.57 1.64
CA LEU A 24 -5.50 -8.46 0.99
C LEU A 24 -4.56 -7.25 1.04
N HIS A 25 -4.25 -6.70 -0.11
CA HIS A 25 -3.40 -5.54 -0.27
C HIS A 25 -4.24 -4.36 -0.76
N VAL A 26 -4.19 -3.26 -0.04
CA VAL A 26 -4.94 -2.02 -0.28
C VAL A 26 -3.96 -0.85 -0.15
N SER A 27 -4.17 0.18 -0.94
CA SER A 27 -3.39 1.42 -0.90
C SER A 27 -4.28 2.61 -1.23
N ASP A 28 -3.81 3.82 -0.92
CA ASP A 28 -4.42 5.05 -1.42
C ASP A 28 -5.92 5.16 -1.06
N THR A 29 -6.23 5.04 0.22
CA THR A 29 -7.60 5.18 0.72
C THR A 29 -7.98 6.64 0.99
N HIS A 30 -6.99 7.53 1.17
CA HIS A 30 -7.12 8.98 1.32
C HIS A 30 -8.31 9.39 2.20
N LEU A 31 -8.35 8.86 3.42
CA LEU A 31 -9.45 9.07 4.35
C LEU A 31 -9.60 10.54 4.70
N CYS A 32 -10.77 11.10 4.39
CA CYS A 32 -11.18 12.45 4.73
C CYS A 32 -12.15 12.39 5.92
N VAL A 33 -11.59 12.43 7.13
CA VAL A 33 -12.36 12.17 8.36
C VAL A 33 -12.73 13.47 9.06
N ARG A 34 -13.96 13.54 9.55
CA ARG A 34 -14.40 14.49 10.57
C ARG A 34 -15.17 13.75 11.66
N ASP A 35 -15.10 14.25 12.86
CA ASP A 35 -15.83 13.73 14.04
C ASP A 35 -16.39 14.87 14.90
N ASP A 36 -16.97 14.54 16.02
CA ASP A 36 -17.56 15.49 16.98
C ASP A 36 -16.52 16.35 17.74
N GLN A 37 -15.24 15.99 17.64
CA GLN A 37 -14.12 16.72 18.23
C GLN A 37 -13.37 17.58 17.21
N SER A 38 -13.73 17.47 15.93
CA SER A 38 -13.11 18.27 14.86
C SER A 38 -13.46 19.75 15.04
N THR A 39 -12.46 20.60 14.88
CA THR A 39 -12.70 22.04 14.74
C THR A 39 -13.48 22.35 13.46
N GLU A 40 -14.07 23.53 13.37
CA GLU A 40 -14.77 23.98 12.16
C GLU A 40 -13.85 23.96 10.93
N GLU A 41 -12.58 24.30 11.12
CA GLU A 41 -11.59 24.32 10.05
C GLU A 41 -11.22 22.90 9.59
N GLU A 42 -10.98 21.96 10.51
CA GLU A 42 -10.73 20.55 10.18
C GLU A 42 -11.90 19.89 9.46
N ALA A 43 -13.13 20.16 9.95
CA ALA A 43 -14.34 19.65 9.31
C ALA A 43 -14.52 20.21 7.89
N ARG A 44 -14.27 21.51 7.69
CA ARG A 44 -14.33 22.17 6.38
C ARG A 44 -13.28 21.59 5.44
N GLN A 45 -12.06 21.38 5.92
CA GLN A 45 -10.96 20.80 5.14
C GLN A 45 -11.27 19.37 4.72
N ALA A 46 -11.79 18.54 5.61
CA ALA A 46 -12.19 17.16 5.29
C ALA A 46 -13.30 17.14 4.22
N GLU A 47 -14.30 18.02 4.29
CA GLU A 47 -15.36 18.15 3.28
C GLU A 47 -14.80 18.61 1.91
N GLU A 48 -13.87 19.55 1.93
CA GLU A 48 -13.23 20.05 0.70
C GLU A 48 -12.45 18.93 0.02
N TRP A 49 -11.64 18.18 0.76
CA TRP A 49 -10.88 17.05 0.22
C TRP A 49 -11.78 15.91 -0.25
N GLU A 50 -12.81 15.54 0.51
CA GLU A 50 -13.78 14.54 0.07
C GLU A 50 -14.45 14.94 -1.26
N SER A 51 -14.81 16.23 -1.40
CA SER A 51 -15.39 16.78 -2.62
C SER A 51 -14.42 16.71 -3.81
N ARG A 52 -13.14 17.00 -3.58
CA ARG A 52 -12.09 16.89 -4.59
C ARG A 52 -11.88 15.43 -5.01
N TRP A 53 -11.84 14.53 -4.03
CA TRP A 53 -11.68 13.10 -4.31
C TRP A 53 -12.90 12.50 -5.01
N MET A 54 -14.10 13.02 -4.78
CA MET A 54 -15.28 12.55 -5.52
C MET A 54 -15.11 12.72 -7.05
N ILE A 55 -14.39 13.76 -7.47
CA ILE A 55 -14.03 13.99 -8.89
C ILE A 55 -12.73 13.25 -9.24
N GLY A 56 -11.73 13.33 -8.37
CA GLY A 56 -10.39 12.78 -8.60
C GLY A 56 -10.42 11.28 -8.84
N LYS A 57 -11.08 10.52 -7.98
CA LYS A 57 -11.18 9.06 -8.08
C LYS A 57 -11.85 8.58 -9.37
N GLU A 58 -12.86 9.30 -9.86
CA GLU A 58 -13.48 9.00 -11.16
C GLU A 58 -12.51 9.26 -12.32
N ASN A 59 -11.79 10.39 -12.28
CA ASN A 59 -10.83 10.74 -13.32
C ASN A 59 -9.67 9.74 -13.36
N PHE A 60 -9.13 9.34 -12.21
CA PHE A 60 -8.10 8.31 -12.14
C PHE A 60 -8.62 6.97 -12.66
N ALA A 61 -9.77 6.50 -12.17
CA ALA A 61 -10.35 5.25 -12.63
C ALA A 61 -10.52 5.21 -14.17
N LYS A 62 -11.07 6.28 -14.75
CA LYS A 62 -11.19 6.41 -16.22
C LYS A 62 -9.83 6.38 -16.91
N SER A 63 -8.84 7.06 -16.35
CA SER A 63 -7.50 7.16 -16.93
C SER A 63 -6.77 5.82 -16.96
N PHE A 64 -7.04 4.97 -15.98
CA PHE A 64 -6.49 3.63 -15.87
C PHE A 64 -7.37 2.53 -16.44
N GLY A 65 -8.56 2.89 -16.97
CA GLY A 65 -9.51 1.93 -17.51
C GLY A 65 -10.17 1.05 -16.43
N GLU A 66 -10.25 1.55 -15.21
CA GLU A 66 -10.85 0.86 -14.08
C GLU A 66 -12.35 1.14 -14.00
N PRO A 67 -13.16 0.19 -13.51
CA PRO A 67 -14.60 0.41 -13.34
C PRO A 67 -14.88 1.54 -12.34
N PHE A 68 -15.81 2.43 -12.70
CA PHE A 68 -16.31 3.47 -11.82
C PHE A 68 -17.80 3.74 -12.12
N GLY A 69 -18.62 3.65 -11.11
CA GLY A 69 -20.06 3.86 -11.20
C GLY A 69 -20.65 4.39 -9.88
N ASP A 70 -21.95 4.31 -9.74
CA ASP A 70 -22.66 4.85 -8.55
C ASP A 70 -22.21 4.18 -7.25
N ALA A 71 -21.84 2.91 -7.30
CA ALA A 71 -21.35 2.20 -6.12
C ALA A 71 -20.03 2.77 -5.58
N GLN A 72 -19.18 3.36 -6.43
CA GLN A 72 -17.91 3.98 -6.03
C GLN A 72 -18.07 5.44 -5.57
N ARG A 73 -19.27 6.03 -5.72
CA ARG A 73 -19.57 7.42 -5.33
C ARG A 73 -19.99 7.55 -3.86
N ILE A 74 -19.26 6.90 -2.97
CA ILE A 74 -19.43 6.97 -1.52
C ILE A 74 -18.24 7.68 -0.90
N SER A 75 -18.34 8.07 0.38
CA SER A 75 -17.23 8.70 1.07
C SER A 75 -16.04 7.75 1.21
N THR A 76 -14.83 8.33 1.36
CA THR A 76 -13.61 7.55 1.60
C THR A 76 -13.72 6.74 2.89
N VAL A 77 -14.35 7.28 3.91
CA VAL A 77 -14.61 6.61 5.20
C VAL A 77 -15.55 5.41 5.03
N GLU A 78 -16.68 5.58 4.34
CA GLU A 78 -17.60 4.47 4.08
C GLU A 78 -16.94 3.39 3.22
N GLY A 79 -16.17 3.80 2.22
CA GLY A 79 -15.41 2.88 1.36
C GLY A 79 -14.42 2.04 2.15
N PHE A 80 -13.67 2.66 3.07
CA PHE A 80 -12.73 1.94 3.92
C PHE A 80 -13.43 0.95 4.87
N ASP A 81 -14.55 1.37 5.49
CA ASP A 81 -15.33 0.45 6.34
C ASP A 81 -15.84 -0.77 5.56
N LYS A 82 -16.21 -0.63 4.28
CA LYS A 82 -16.57 -1.76 3.40
C LYS A 82 -15.38 -2.67 3.10
N ILE A 83 -14.20 -2.11 2.87
CA ILE A 83 -12.96 -2.89 2.71
C ILE A 83 -12.65 -3.70 3.97
N LEU A 84 -12.73 -3.08 5.15
CA LEU A 84 -12.50 -3.78 6.42
C LEU A 84 -13.57 -4.85 6.69
N ALA A 85 -14.83 -4.60 6.32
CA ALA A 85 -15.90 -5.61 6.42
C ALA A 85 -15.63 -6.81 5.50
N TYR A 86 -15.17 -6.56 4.27
CA TYR A 86 -14.76 -7.60 3.35
C TYR A 86 -13.58 -8.42 3.89
N ALA A 87 -12.55 -7.74 4.44
CA ALA A 87 -11.42 -8.43 5.04
C ALA A 87 -11.84 -9.33 6.22
N ARG A 88 -12.78 -8.88 7.07
CA ARG A 88 -13.32 -9.72 8.15
C ARG A 88 -14.10 -10.94 7.62
N GLN A 89 -14.77 -10.80 6.48
CA GLN A 89 -15.53 -11.90 5.86
C GLN A 89 -14.63 -12.93 5.19
N GLU A 90 -13.58 -12.46 4.49
CA GLU A 90 -12.65 -13.35 3.75
C GLU A 90 -11.60 -14.00 4.66
N GLU A 91 -11.40 -13.45 5.87
CA GLU A 91 -10.42 -13.93 6.86
C GLU A 91 -9.03 -14.21 6.26
N PRO A 92 -8.40 -13.22 5.56
CA PRO A 92 -7.05 -13.39 5.03
C PRO A 92 -6.03 -13.61 6.15
N ASP A 93 -4.87 -14.12 5.81
CA ASP A 93 -3.74 -14.26 6.74
C ASP A 93 -3.22 -12.90 7.23
N ALA A 94 -3.35 -11.85 6.41
CA ALA A 94 -3.20 -10.47 6.85
C ALA A 94 -3.81 -9.45 5.86
N LEU A 95 -4.08 -8.25 6.38
CA LEU A 95 -4.36 -7.04 5.61
C LEU A 95 -3.05 -6.23 5.46
N ILE A 96 -2.71 -5.84 4.24
CA ILE A 96 -1.54 -5.03 3.91
C ILE A 96 -2.03 -3.68 3.42
N LEU A 97 -1.60 -2.60 4.10
CA LEU A 97 -1.89 -1.22 3.74
C LEU A 97 -0.59 -0.55 3.30
N THR A 98 -0.51 -0.16 2.03
CA THR A 98 0.72 0.40 1.45
C THR A 98 0.68 1.91 1.27
N GLY A 99 0.19 2.62 2.28
CA GLY A 99 0.31 4.06 2.41
C GLY A 99 -0.83 4.87 1.81
N ASP A 100 -0.74 6.19 2.04
CA ASP A 100 -1.78 7.16 1.74
C ASP A 100 -3.15 6.74 2.26
N ASN A 101 -3.14 6.28 3.53
CA ASN A 101 -4.36 5.87 4.22
C ASN A 101 -5.18 7.10 4.63
N LEU A 102 -4.51 8.17 5.07
CA LEU A 102 -5.11 9.45 5.41
C LEU A 102 -4.82 10.47 4.30
N GLU A 103 -5.77 11.35 4.00
CA GLU A 103 -5.50 12.46 3.08
C GLU A 103 -4.51 13.47 3.67
N CYS A 104 -4.62 13.70 4.96
CA CYS A 104 -3.68 14.49 5.74
C CYS A 104 -3.69 14.04 7.20
N MET A 105 -2.56 14.21 7.87
CA MET A 105 -2.45 13.97 9.30
C MET A 105 -3.17 15.06 10.07
N HIS A 106 -4.32 14.72 10.65
CA HIS A 106 -5.06 15.56 11.59
C HIS A 106 -5.79 14.70 12.63
N PRO A 107 -6.09 15.24 13.83
CA PRO A 107 -6.54 14.42 14.96
C PRO A 107 -7.75 13.53 14.71
N ALA A 108 -8.74 13.96 13.92
CA ALA A 108 -9.91 13.12 13.62
C ALA A 108 -9.54 11.91 12.74
N GLY A 109 -8.71 12.11 11.71
CA GLY A 109 -8.23 11.03 10.84
C GLY A 109 -7.40 10.00 11.61
N GLU A 110 -6.49 10.50 12.45
CA GLU A 110 -5.64 9.67 13.30
C GLU A 110 -6.47 8.83 14.28
N ARG A 111 -7.42 9.45 15.00
CA ARG A 111 -8.34 8.73 15.91
C ARG A 111 -9.15 7.68 15.18
N PHE A 112 -9.69 8.02 14.01
CA PHE A 112 -10.50 7.10 13.21
C PHE A 112 -9.69 5.88 12.81
N LEU A 113 -8.56 6.09 12.16
CA LEU A 113 -7.74 4.99 11.65
C LEU A 113 -7.18 4.14 12.78
N ALA A 114 -6.66 4.77 13.84
CA ALA A 114 -6.17 4.06 15.02
C ALA A 114 -7.27 3.20 15.68
N SER A 115 -8.49 3.73 15.79
CA SER A 115 -9.62 2.96 16.33
C SER A 115 -9.98 1.78 15.44
N ARG A 116 -10.08 1.98 14.12
CA ARG A 116 -10.41 0.89 13.18
C ARG A 116 -9.38 -0.23 13.21
N MET A 117 -8.10 0.12 13.26
CA MET A 117 -7.01 -0.87 13.26
C MET A 117 -6.84 -1.55 14.62
N LYS A 118 -7.09 -0.85 15.73
CA LYS A 118 -7.11 -1.45 17.09
C LYS A 118 -8.16 -2.56 17.20
N ASP A 119 -9.33 -2.33 16.63
CA ASP A 119 -10.47 -3.26 16.68
C ASP A 119 -10.48 -4.27 15.51
N PHE A 120 -9.46 -4.22 14.65
CA PHE A 120 -9.35 -5.14 13.52
C PHE A 120 -8.83 -6.50 14.00
N PRO A 121 -9.58 -7.60 13.77
CA PRO A 121 -9.31 -8.88 14.42
C PRO A 121 -8.18 -9.69 13.77
N LEU A 122 -7.71 -9.28 12.59
CA LEU A 122 -6.71 -10.03 11.81
C LEU A 122 -5.34 -9.34 11.88
N PRO A 123 -4.25 -10.07 11.63
CA PRO A 123 -2.95 -9.46 11.46
C PRO A 123 -2.98 -8.39 10.36
N PHE A 124 -2.23 -7.32 10.53
CA PHE A 124 -2.05 -6.33 9.49
C PHE A 124 -0.63 -5.78 9.47
N LEU A 125 -0.22 -5.32 8.30
CA LEU A 125 0.97 -4.53 8.10
C LEU A 125 0.57 -3.23 7.41
N CYS A 126 0.96 -2.11 8.00
CA CYS A 126 0.75 -0.79 7.42
C CYS A 126 2.09 -0.09 7.26
N VAL A 127 2.36 0.45 6.09
CA VAL A 127 3.44 1.40 5.84
C VAL A 127 2.82 2.77 5.56
N PRO A 128 3.48 3.87 5.94
CA PRO A 128 3.00 5.21 5.61
C PRO A 128 3.27 5.54 4.13
N GLY A 129 2.46 6.43 3.57
CA GLY A 129 2.68 7.06 2.28
C GLY A 129 3.10 8.52 2.41
N ASN A 130 3.21 9.24 1.30
CA ASN A 130 3.69 10.62 1.31
C ASN A 130 2.68 11.63 1.89
N HIS A 131 1.44 11.25 2.12
CA HIS A 131 0.45 12.02 2.86
C HIS A 131 0.59 11.89 4.39
N GLU A 132 1.30 10.87 4.88
CA GLU A 132 1.53 10.64 6.29
C GLU A 132 2.89 11.19 6.73
N SER A 133 2.90 12.31 7.47
CA SER A 133 4.11 12.99 7.91
C SER A 133 4.74 12.39 9.17
N GLU A 134 3.94 11.78 10.05
CA GLU A 134 4.34 11.32 11.36
C GLU A 134 3.98 9.84 11.58
N ALA A 135 4.46 9.25 12.67
CA ALA A 135 4.05 7.93 13.11
C ALA A 135 2.60 7.96 13.64
N LEU A 136 1.87 6.89 13.44
CA LEU A 136 0.56 6.68 14.07
C LEU A 136 0.64 5.43 14.97
N PRO A 137 0.83 5.61 16.29
CA PRO A 137 1.02 4.50 17.21
C PRO A 137 -0.06 3.42 17.11
N GLY A 138 0.38 2.16 16.99
CA GLY A 138 -0.52 1.02 16.82
C GLY A 138 -1.00 0.78 15.39
N VAL A 139 -0.67 1.65 14.43
CA VAL A 139 -0.95 1.47 13.00
C VAL A 139 0.35 1.35 12.22
N TRP A 140 1.17 2.38 12.23
CA TRP A 140 2.56 2.31 11.75
C TRP A 140 3.51 3.02 12.71
N GLU A 141 4.64 2.40 12.90
CA GLU A 141 5.75 2.87 13.74
C GLU A 141 6.98 3.08 12.86
N PRO A 142 7.93 3.94 13.25
CA PRO A 142 9.19 4.04 12.57
C PRO A 142 9.94 2.71 12.52
N GLY A 143 10.67 2.48 11.43
CA GLY A 143 11.46 1.28 11.24
C GLY A 143 10.77 0.20 10.41
N VAL A 144 11.48 -0.91 10.25
CA VAL A 144 11.03 -2.03 9.44
C VAL A 144 9.97 -2.86 10.17
N ARG A 145 8.81 -3.03 9.58
CA ARG A 145 7.71 -3.86 10.10
C ARG A 145 7.80 -5.27 9.49
N ILE A 146 7.45 -6.30 10.27
CA ILE A 146 7.60 -7.68 9.84
C ILE A 146 6.37 -8.50 10.24
N LEU A 147 5.78 -9.21 9.27
CA LEU A 147 4.93 -10.36 9.51
C LEU A 147 5.73 -11.62 9.14
N ASP A 148 6.06 -12.43 10.12
CA ASP A 148 6.92 -13.61 9.94
C ASP A 148 6.04 -14.89 9.94
N TYR A 149 6.05 -15.61 8.82
CA TYR A 149 5.34 -16.87 8.63
C TYR A 149 6.26 -18.11 8.75
N GLY A 150 7.53 -17.87 9.09
CA GLY A 150 8.55 -18.91 9.26
C GLY A 150 9.25 -19.30 7.96
N ASP A 151 8.53 -19.60 6.91
CA ASP A 151 9.06 -19.99 5.59
C ASP A 151 9.08 -18.83 4.58
N PHE A 152 8.43 -17.71 4.88
CA PHE A 152 8.60 -16.42 4.22
C PHE A 152 8.18 -15.28 5.14
N ARG A 153 8.50 -14.03 4.75
CA ARG A 153 8.15 -12.81 5.49
C ARG A 153 7.49 -11.78 4.58
N ILE A 154 6.59 -11.00 5.17
CA ILE A 154 6.14 -9.73 4.60
C ILE A 154 6.79 -8.61 5.41
N VAL A 155 7.48 -7.71 4.71
CA VAL A 155 8.35 -6.71 5.33
C VAL A 155 7.97 -5.33 4.84
N GLY A 156 7.59 -4.43 5.74
CA GLY A 156 7.24 -3.05 5.44
C GLY A 156 8.45 -2.12 5.56
N ALA A 157 8.66 -1.30 4.55
CA ALA A 157 9.67 -0.25 4.51
C ALA A 157 9.00 1.13 4.37
N ASP A 158 9.42 2.10 5.18
CA ASP A 158 8.96 3.49 5.10
C ASP A 158 9.77 4.23 4.03
N ASP A 159 9.16 4.44 2.88
CA ASP A 159 9.74 5.15 1.73
C ASP A 159 9.00 6.45 1.37
N ARG A 160 8.11 6.93 2.26
CA ARG A 160 7.22 8.08 2.04
C ARG A 160 7.92 9.38 1.60
N LEU A 161 9.22 9.50 1.83
CA LEU A 161 10.04 10.64 1.39
C LEU A 161 10.77 10.39 0.05
N GLY A 162 10.43 9.33 -0.67
CA GLY A 162 11.14 8.91 -1.90
C GLY A 162 12.46 8.20 -1.63
N THR A 163 12.71 7.86 -0.37
CA THR A 163 13.93 7.18 0.08
C THR A 163 13.63 6.41 1.37
N VAL A 164 14.47 5.42 1.68
CA VAL A 164 14.40 4.65 2.92
C VAL A 164 15.57 5.04 3.82
N ARG A 165 15.36 5.18 5.12
CA ARG A 165 16.41 5.53 6.06
C ARG A 165 17.53 4.48 6.08
N GLY A 166 18.78 4.92 6.26
CA GLY A 166 19.94 4.04 6.26
C GLY A 166 19.84 2.89 7.27
N GLU A 167 19.36 3.18 8.49
CA GLU A 167 19.14 2.16 9.53
C GLU A 167 18.09 1.11 9.16
N ASP A 168 17.04 1.50 8.42
CA ASP A 168 16.02 0.59 7.94
C ASP A 168 16.55 -0.27 6.79
N LEU A 169 17.42 0.30 5.92
CA LEU A 169 18.13 -0.46 4.89
C LEU A 169 19.08 -1.49 5.50
N ASP A 170 19.84 -1.11 6.53
CA ASP A 170 20.71 -2.04 7.27
C ASP A 170 19.87 -3.21 7.84
N ARG A 171 18.70 -2.93 8.35
CA ARG A 171 17.79 -3.95 8.88
C ARG A 171 17.23 -4.85 7.78
N LEU A 172 16.81 -4.28 6.63
CA LEU A 172 16.31 -5.04 5.48
C LEU A 172 17.37 -5.99 4.93
N GLU A 173 18.59 -5.50 4.78
CA GLU A 173 19.72 -6.32 4.30
C GLU A 173 20.06 -7.44 5.29
N ALA A 174 20.10 -7.15 6.59
CA ALA A 174 20.30 -8.17 7.62
C ALA A 174 19.22 -9.26 7.60
N LEU A 175 17.95 -8.89 7.40
CA LEU A 175 16.86 -9.86 7.24
C LEU A 175 17.03 -10.72 5.98
N ALA A 176 17.54 -10.14 4.91
CA ALA A 176 17.78 -10.86 3.66
C ALA A 176 18.95 -11.87 3.78
N GLU A 177 19.98 -11.58 4.60
CA GLU A 177 21.09 -12.49 4.88
C GLU A 177 20.64 -13.78 5.58
N GLU A 178 19.49 -13.77 6.27
CA GLU A 178 18.90 -14.98 6.84
C GLU A 178 18.40 -15.96 5.76
N GLY A 179 18.29 -15.54 4.50
CA GLY A 179 17.91 -16.37 3.36
C GLY A 179 16.42 -16.72 3.30
N ILE A 180 15.59 -16.18 4.20
CA ILE A 180 14.13 -16.37 4.19
C ILE A 180 13.51 -15.51 3.08
N PRO A 181 12.67 -16.07 2.18
CA PRO A 181 11.98 -15.30 1.15
C PRO A 181 11.20 -14.12 1.72
N MET A 182 11.22 -12.97 1.05
CA MET A 182 10.52 -11.77 1.49
C MET A 182 9.63 -11.17 0.40
N ILE A 183 8.46 -10.69 0.80
CA ILE A 183 7.63 -9.73 0.07
C ILE A 183 7.87 -8.38 0.73
N VAL A 184 8.38 -7.40 -0.02
CA VAL A 184 8.66 -6.06 0.50
C VAL A 184 7.47 -5.14 0.18
N CYS A 185 6.92 -4.49 1.18
CA CYS A 185 5.84 -3.53 1.07
C CYS A 185 6.40 -2.13 1.28
N CYS A 186 6.16 -1.24 0.35
CA CYS A 186 6.49 0.18 0.43
C CYS A 186 5.37 0.98 -0.24
N HIS A 187 5.36 2.31 -0.13
CA HIS A 187 4.32 3.10 -0.76
C HIS A 187 4.69 3.46 -2.19
N ILE A 188 5.87 4.02 -2.40
CA ILE A 188 6.31 4.60 -3.67
C ILE A 188 6.93 3.50 -4.55
N PRO A 189 6.41 3.26 -5.76
CA PRO A 189 6.95 2.24 -6.63
C PRO A 189 8.32 2.62 -7.20
N VAL A 190 9.17 1.62 -7.40
CA VAL A 190 10.41 1.78 -8.17
C VAL A 190 10.06 1.94 -9.65
N ALA A 191 10.72 2.90 -10.30
CA ALA A 191 10.58 3.12 -11.73
C ALA A 191 11.15 1.94 -12.53
N ALA A 192 10.27 1.16 -13.16
CA ALA A 192 10.60 0.10 -14.10
C ALA A 192 10.31 0.54 -15.53
N GLN A 193 10.82 -0.18 -16.51
CA GLN A 193 10.61 0.18 -17.92
C GLN A 193 9.12 0.23 -18.27
N ASP A 194 8.35 -0.76 -17.80
CA ASP A 194 6.93 -0.90 -18.14
C ASP A 194 6.02 0.09 -17.43
N ASN A 195 6.39 0.57 -16.22
CA ASN A 195 5.59 1.53 -15.47
C ASN A 195 6.04 2.99 -15.67
N ARG A 196 7.23 3.22 -16.25
CA ARG A 196 7.80 4.56 -16.41
C ARG A 196 6.98 5.43 -17.34
N ASP A 197 6.51 4.89 -18.47
CA ASP A 197 5.66 5.61 -19.42
C ASP A 197 4.27 5.85 -18.81
N PHE A 198 3.77 4.92 -18.03
CA PHE A 198 2.55 5.04 -17.28
C PHE A 198 2.65 6.19 -16.25
N MET A 199 3.69 6.23 -15.43
CA MET A 199 3.91 7.31 -14.47
C MET A 199 4.08 8.69 -15.15
N ARG A 200 4.82 8.77 -16.25
CA ARG A 200 4.96 10.00 -17.04
C ARG A 200 3.64 10.49 -17.61
N ARG A 201 2.80 9.59 -18.09
CA ARG A 201 1.50 9.90 -18.69
C ARG A 201 0.54 10.59 -17.71
N PHE A 202 0.61 10.25 -16.44
CA PHE A 202 -0.26 10.78 -15.39
C PHE A 202 0.40 11.88 -14.54
N GLY A 203 1.62 12.29 -14.90
CA GLY A 203 2.32 13.35 -14.19
C GLY A 203 2.77 12.93 -12.79
N VAL A 204 2.80 11.65 -12.51
CA VAL A 204 3.32 11.11 -11.24
C VAL A 204 4.84 11.13 -11.34
N TYR A 205 5.45 12.19 -10.84
CA TYR A 205 6.91 12.38 -10.88
C TYR A 205 7.61 11.75 -9.67
N PHE A 206 6.83 11.29 -8.71
CA PHE A 206 7.36 10.74 -7.47
C PHE A 206 7.47 9.22 -7.61
N SER A 207 8.66 8.77 -7.98
CA SER A 207 9.04 7.35 -8.02
C SER A 207 10.48 7.24 -7.55
N ILE A 208 10.84 6.09 -7.00
CA ILE A 208 12.24 5.82 -6.68
C ILE A 208 12.91 5.33 -7.97
N ASP A 209 13.78 6.15 -8.55
CA ASP A 209 14.51 5.81 -9.77
C ASP A 209 15.90 5.25 -9.43
N ARG A 210 16.40 4.36 -10.29
CA ARG A 210 17.77 3.83 -10.22
C ARG A 210 18.82 4.93 -10.31
N GLU A 211 18.48 6.02 -11.00
CA GLU A 211 19.37 7.16 -11.25
C GLU A 211 19.16 8.29 -10.22
N THR A 212 18.39 8.06 -9.14
CA THR A 212 18.22 9.05 -8.09
C THR A 212 19.57 9.50 -7.53
N GLU A 213 19.71 10.80 -7.19
CA GLU A 213 20.90 11.32 -6.52
C GLU A 213 21.00 10.87 -5.05
N ASP A 214 19.88 10.48 -4.45
CA ASP A 214 19.85 9.97 -3.09
C ASP A 214 20.53 8.59 -2.98
N GLU A 215 21.53 8.49 -2.11
CA GLU A 215 22.30 7.25 -1.94
C GLU A 215 21.46 6.11 -1.36
N ASN A 216 20.61 6.42 -0.38
CA ASN A 216 19.73 5.42 0.23
C ASN A 216 18.67 4.95 -0.77
N GLY A 217 18.12 5.85 -1.59
CA GLY A 217 17.21 5.49 -2.68
C GLY A 217 17.87 4.51 -3.66
N ARG A 218 19.10 4.79 -4.10
CA ARG A 218 19.86 3.85 -4.96
C ARG A 218 20.14 2.52 -4.28
N ARG A 219 20.47 2.54 -2.98
CA ARG A 219 20.72 1.35 -2.18
C ARG A 219 19.44 0.51 -2.07
N PHE A 220 18.31 1.13 -1.81
CA PHE A 220 17.01 0.46 -1.73
C PHE A 220 16.62 -0.19 -3.04
N VAL A 221 16.71 0.53 -4.16
CA VAL A 221 16.45 -0.04 -5.50
C VAL A 221 17.35 -1.25 -5.75
N ARG A 222 18.66 -1.12 -5.51
CA ARG A 222 19.61 -2.22 -5.66
C ARG A 222 19.22 -3.41 -4.78
N PHE A 223 18.84 -3.17 -3.53
CA PHE A 223 18.38 -4.21 -2.62
C PHE A 223 17.18 -4.98 -3.19
N LEU A 224 16.15 -4.28 -3.66
CA LEU A 224 14.98 -4.90 -4.27
C LEU A 224 15.33 -5.72 -5.50
N GLU A 225 16.23 -5.23 -6.34
CA GLU A 225 16.61 -5.87 -7.60
C GLU A 225 17.56 -7.05 -7.41
N THR A 226 18.53 -6.96 -6.51
CA THR A 226 19.62 -7.93 -6.44
C THR A 226 19.52 -8.93 -5.30
N SER A 227 18.82 -8.61 -4.20
CA SER A 227 18.71 -9.53 -3.08
C SER A 227 17.92 -10.79 -3.47
N PRO A 228 18.52 -12.00 -3.33
CA PRO A 228 17.81 -13.25 -3.66
C PRO A 228 16.64 -13.56 -2.71
N ALA A 229 16.60 -12.95 -1.53
CA ALA A 229 15.51 -13.09 -0.59
C ALA A 229 14.25 -12.34 -1.06
N VAL A 230 14.38 -11.19 -1.72
CA VAL A 230 13.23 -10.41 -2.23
C VAL A 230 12.59 -11.14 -3.41
N LYS A 231 11.30 -11.47 -3.29
CA LYS A 231 10.53 -12.21 -4.31
C LYS A 231 9.49 -11.34 -5.00
N MET A 232 8.96 -10.36 -4.30
CA MET A 232 7.94 -9.45 -4.80
C MET A 232 7.99 -8.13 -4.03
N THR A 233 7.56 -7.05 -4.68
CA THR A 233 7.31 -5.75 -4.05
C THR A 233 5.83 -5.40 -4.20
N LEU A 234 5.21 -4.88 -3.13
CA LEU A 234 3.84 -4.36 -3.11
C LEU A 234 3.87 -2.87 -2.83
N CYS A 235 3.21 -2.08 -3.68
CA CYS A 235 3.22 -0.62 -3.64
C CYS A 235 1.83 -0.02 -3.86
N GLY A 236 1.74 1.31 -3.72
CA GLY A 236 0.60 2.16 -4.05
C GLY A 236 0.99 3.39 -4.85
N HIS A 237 0.53 4.58 -4.39
CA HIS A 237 0.95 5.91 -4.82
C HIS A 237 0.44 6.38 -6.19
N ILE A 238 0.45 5.54 -7.21
CA ILE A 238 0.11 5.96 -8.58
C ILE A 238 -1.39 5.89 -8.90
N HIS A 239 -2.22 5.49 -7.94
CA HIS A 239 -3.67 5.38 -8.04
C HIS A 239 -4.18 4.49 -9.19
N GLY A 240 -3.35 3.60 -9.70
CA GLY A 240 -3.69 2.70 -10.81
C GLY A 240 -2.99 1.37 -10.70
N TRP A 241 -3.64 0.33 -11.17
CA TRP A 241 -3.08 -1.00 -11.15
C TRP A 241 -1.90 -1.15 -12.10
N SER A 242 -0.80 -1.68 -11.58
CA SER A 242 0.38 -2.07 -12.36
C SER A 242 0.94 -3.38 -11.83
N ASP A 243 1.34 -4.25 -12.74
CA ASP A 243 2.01 -5.53 -12.45
C ASP A 243 3.20 -5.63 -13.39
N THR A 244 4.37 -5.31 -12.89
CA THR A 244 5.60 -5.16 -13.69
C THR A 244 6.72 -6.00 -13.11
N GLU A 245 7.74 -6.29 -13.90
CA GLU A 245 9.00 -6.85 -13.42
C GLU A 245 10.02 -5.74 -13.18
N LEU A 246 10.57 -5.65 -11.97
CA LEU A 246 11.72 -4.80 -11.69
C LEU A 246 12.97 -5.33 -12.39
N VAL A 247 13.18 -6.63 -12.28
CA VAL A 247 14.17 -7.44 -12.98
C VAL A 247 13.56 -8.82 -13.21
N PRO A 248 14.07 -9.64 -14.15
CA PRO A 248 13.52 -10.96 -14.43
C PRO A 248 13.27 -11.80 -13.17
N GLY A 249 12.02 -12.23 -12.99
CA GLY A 249 11.58 -13.04 -11.86
C GLY A 249 11.26 -12.27 -10.58
N LYS A 250 11.34 -10.93 -10.56
CA LYS A 250 10.96 -10.10 -9.41
C LYS A 250 9.86 -9.12 -9.79
N ARG A 251 8.64 -9.45 -9.41
CA ARG A 251 7.45 -8.63 -9.71
C ARG A 251 7.33 -7.48 -8.72
N GLN A 252 6.89 -6.34 -9.24
CA GLN A 252 6.36 -5.23 -8.47
C GLN A 252 4.87 -5.09 -8.81
N ILE A 253 4.02 -5.16 -7.80
CA ILE A 253 2.60 -4.91 -7.94
C ILE A 253 2.28 -3.59 -7.26
N THR A 254 1.68 -2.68 -8.03
CA THR A 254 1.12 -1.44 -7.51
C THR A 254 -0.39 -1.58 -7.44
N ALA A 255 -0.96 -1.44 -6.26
CA ALA A 255 -2.41 -1.43 -6.10
C ALA A 255 -3.01 -0.16 -6.68
N SER A 256 -4.22 -0.27 -7.19
CA SER A 256 -5.03 0.90 -7.49
C SER A 256 -5.63 1.50 -6.22
N GLN A 257 -6.31 2.62 -6.38
CA GLN A 257 -6.85 3.42 -5.28
C GLN A 257 -7.91 2.66 -4.46
N GLY A 258 -7.64 2.48 -3.18
CA GLY A 258 -8.59 1.88 -2.23
C GLY A 258 -9.87 2.72 -2.07
N MET A 259 -9.78 4.03 -2.32
CA MET A 259 -10.94 4.94 -2.26
C MET A 259 -12.03 4.66 -3.31
N ILE A 260 -11.81 3.75 -4.26
CA ILE A 260 -12.85 3.21 -5.16
C ILE A 260 -13.18 1.74 -4.89
N GLY A 261 -12.74 1.21 -3.76
CA GLY A 261 -12.96 -0.18 -3.37
C GLY A 261 -12.01 -1.19 -4.01
N PHE A 262 -10.88 -0.73 -4.55
CA PHE A 262 -9.90 -1.64 -5.12
C PHE A 262 -9.20 -2.44 -4.02
N VAL A 263 -9.16 -3.75 -4.17
CA VAL A 263 -8.48 -4.70 -3.27
C VAL A 263 -7.71 -5.71 -4.11
N HIS A 264 -6.41 -5.73 -3.94
CA HIS A 264 -5.58 -6.78 -4.51
C HIS A 264 -5.56 -7.99 -3.57
N ARG A 265 -5.99 -9.16 -4.05
CA ARG A 265 -5.93 -10.41 -3.32
C ARG A 265 -4.74 -11.23 -3.81
N LEU A 266 -3.70 -11.29 -2.98
CA LEU A 266 -2.47 -12.04 -3.25
C LEU A 266 -2.56 -13.42 -2.62
N THR A 267 -2.45 -14.47 -3.44
CA THR A 267 -2.25 -15.84 -2.97
C THR A 267 -0.77 -16.19 -3.05
N VAL A 268 -0.18 -16.55 -1.93
CA VAL A 268 1.19 -17.08 -1.85
C VAL A 268 1.11 -18.58 -1.60
N ARG A 269 1.71 -19.40 -2.48
CA ARG A 269 1.64 -20.85 -2.38
C ARG A 269 2.91 -21.53 -2.87
N GLY A 270 3.08 -22.80 -2.48
CA GLY A 270 4.08 -23.67 -3.08
C GLY A 270 3.74 -24.09 -4.53
N GLU A 271 4.59 -24.89 -5.12
CA GLU A 271 4.38 -25.51 -6.43
C GLU A 271 3.27 -26.57 -6.40
#